data_bff906e46c68a5cfc6e60d6cff370abb
#
_entry.id   bff906e46c68a5cfc6e60d6cff370abb
#
_cell.length_a   1.000
_cell.length_b   1.000
_cell.length_c   1.000
_cell.angle_alpha   90.00
_cell.angle_beta   90.00
_cell.angle_gamma   90.00
#
_symmetry.space_group_name_H-M   'P 1'
#
loop_
_entity.id
_entity.type
_entity.pdbx_description
1 polymer ?
#
loop_
_entity_poly.entity_id
_entity_poly.type
_entity_poly.pdbx_seq_one_letter_code
_entity_poly.pdbx_strand_id
1 'polypeptide(L)'
;VMAGSSKAAQRAAARIDKTLLRRKAGPRRSSKRTTLPIQSYDSESKMVQILRDVDVESELFTQLTDVSVKLNTQMSPRIINDLVNALIARGETKLTPAKAKKVISSANNHLLLSRVDPHEAVGITTAQSIGEPGTQMTMRTFHYAGVATVNVTQGLPRIIEIVDARKVPNTPTMRIYLDENNAKGKPLRTNEKLVQEIAAGLETTTTRDIANIDVDITQRHISLSLNTANLRVKKMNGAEVRDKLSRALRLFVQADNDDKPKVLKIIPGIAKEEELATLASDPPTYTALLQVEEKIKKLRLKGLPDIMRANVQGPNAETGEYYISTIGSNLSKVSEYAGVDRGRTYTNNITEIHNYLGIEAARQAIINEMLLTLEGAGL
;
A
#
# COMPACT_ATOMS: atom_id res chain seq x y z
N VAL A 1 -27.34 63.31 12.12
CA VAL A 1 -26.17 63.23 13.02
C VAL A 1 -25.44 61.95 12.71
N MET A 2 -24.40 62.06 11.88
CA MET A 2 -23.52 60.94 11.52
C MET A 2 -22.49 60.78 12.64
N ALA A 3 -22.59 59.65 13.38
CA ALA A 3 -21.57 59.28 14.36
C ALA A 3 -20.32 58.80 13.62
N GLY A 4 -19.26 59.59 13.70
CA GLY A 4 -17.95 59.22 13.17
C GLY A 4 -17.42 57.95 13.86
N SER A 5 -17.21 56.89 13.10
CA SER A 5 -16.55 55.69 13.60
C SER A 5 -15.17 56.04 14.16
N SER A 6 -14.94 55.72 15.43
CA SER A 6 -13.68 56.05 16.10
C SER A 6 -12.49 55.45 15.34
N LYS A 7 -11.35 56.18 15.29
CA LYS A 7 -10.09 55.69 14.69
C LYS A 7 -9.66 54.34 15.23
N ALA A 8 -10.14 53.94 16.42
CA ALA A 8 -9.92 52.62 17.02
C ALA A 8 -10.73 51.51 16.30
N ALA A 9 -11.98 51.79 15.91
CA ALA A 9 -12.83 50.82 15.17
C ALA A 9 -12.28 50.61 13.74
N GLN A 10 -11.79 51.65 13.08
CA GLN A 10 -11.13 51.55 11.78
C GLN A 10 -9.81 50.77 11.84
N ARG A 11 -9.03 50.96 12.93
CA ARG A 11 -7.81 50.16 13.16
C ARG A 11 -8.12 48.69 13.50
N ALA A 12 -9.22 48.38 14.19
CA ALA A 12 -9.67 47.05 14.48
C ALA A 12 -10.17 46.38 13.21
N ALA A 13 -10.97 47.05 12.37
CA ALA A 13 -11.40 46.53 11.07
C ALA A 13 -10.23 46.24 10.12
N ALA A 14 -9.25 47.15 10.06
CA ALA A 14 -8.03 46.94 9.26
C ALA A 14 -7.14 45.78 9.79
N ARG A 15 -7.19 45.47 11.10
CA ARG A 15 -6.53 44.29 11.68
C ARG A 15 -7.26 43.02 11.34
N ILE A 16 -8.60 43.03 11.35
CA ILE A 16 -9.42 41.90 10.95
C ILE A 16 -9.20 41.56 9.47
N ASP A 17 -9.15 42.57 8.61
CA ASP A 17 -8.87 42.41 7.18
C ASP A 17 -7.46 41.83 6.93
N LYS A 18 -6.45 42.29 7.67
CA LYS A 18 -5.09 41.75 7.58
C LYS A 18 -4.99 40.33 8.11
N THR A 19 -5.80 39.91 9.09
CA THR A 19 -5.87 38.55 9.57
C THR A 19 -6.66 37.61 8.63
N LEU A 20 -7.68 38.13 7.95
CA LEU A 20 -8.41 37.45 6.90
C LEU A 20 -7.56 37.30 5.63
N LEU A 21 -6.77 38.31 5.26
CA LEU A 21 -5.80 38.26 4.15
C LEU A 21 -4.61 37.32 4.47
N ARG A 22 -4.19 37.21 5.74
CA ARG A 22 -3.22 36.19 6.16
C ARG A 22 -3.78 34.78 6.20
N ARG A 23 -5.11 34.60 6.31
CA ARG A 23 -5.82 33.30 6.15
C ARG A 23 -6.15 32.99 4.70
N LYS A 24 -6.05 33.90 3.76
CA LYS A 24 -5.87 33.57 2.36
C LYS A 24 -4.51 32.88 2.28
N ALA A 25 -4.60 31.61 2.45
CA ALA A 25 -3.56 30.63 2.31
C ALA A 25 -2.45 31.15 1.40
N GLY A 26 -1.27 31.35 1.97
CA GLY A 26 -0.09 31.10 1.17
C GLY A 26 -0.30 29.74 0.50
N PRO A 27 0.21 29.52 -0.72
CA PRO A 27 -0.05 28.30 -1.42
C PRO A 27 0.13 27.20 -0.38
N ARG A 28 -0.98 26.49 -0.06
CA ARG A 28 -0.84 25.24 0.66
C ARG A 28 0.32 24.62 -0.07
N ARG A 29 1.46 24.46 0.61
CA ARG A 29 2.44 23.51 0.15
C ARG A 29 1.58 22.31 -0.12
N SER A 30 1.21 22.14 -1.37
CA SER A 30 0.72 20.90 -1.84
C SER A 30 1.77 19.99 -1.25
N SER A 31 1.43 19.21 -0.23
CA SER A 31 2.16 17.97 -0.04
C SER A 31 2.36 17.61 -1.48
N LYS A 32 3.60 17.63 -1.97
CA LYS A 32 3.86 17.16 -3.30
C LYS A 32 3.15 15.83 -3.26
N ARG A 33 1.88 15.84 -3.69
CA ARG A 33 1.31 14.62 -4.17
C ARG A 33 2.40 14.22 -5.12
N THR A 34 3.15 13.22 -4.78
CA THR A 34 3.73 12.36 -5.75
C THR A 34 2.53 11.71 -6.41
N THR A 35 1.75 12.51 -7.10
CA THR A 35 1.19 12.04 -8.34
C THR A 35 2.47 11.67 -9.07
N LEU A 36 2.87 10.41 -8.91
CA LEU A 36 3.59 9.75 -9.97
C LEU A 36 2.86 10.27 -11.21
N PRO A 37 3.55 10.96 -12.14
CA PRO A 37 2.89 11.46 -13.32
C PRO A 37 2.02 10.30 -13.72
N ILE A 38 0.71 10.56 -13.92
CA ILE A 38 -0.17 9.57 -14.52
C ILE A 38 0.62 9.28 -15.78
N GLN A 39 1.49 8.30 -15.68
CA GLN A 39 2.27 7.84 -16.80
C GLN A 39 1.15 7.49 -17.72
N SER A 40 1.04 8.27 -18.80
CA SER A 40 0.15 7.97 -19.88
C SER A 40 0.24 6.47 -19.96
N TYR A 41 -0.82 5.78 -19.53
CA TYR A 41 -0.81 4.34 -19.44
C TYR A 41 -0.55 3.91 -20.86
N ASP A 42 0.72 3.72 -21.16
CA ASP A 42 1.10 3.17 -22.45
C ASP A 42 0.31 1.88 -22.55
N SER A 43 -0.36 1.70 -23.66
CA SER A 43 -1.19 0.53 -23.95
C SER A 43 -0.48 -0.80 -23.70
N GLU A 44 0.82 -0.76 -23.51
CA GLU A 44 1.71 -1.86 -23.18
C GLU A 44 1.93 -2.09 -21.66
N SER A 45 1.43 -1.22 -20.75
CA SER A 45 1.57 -1.49 -19.34
C SER A 45 0.72 -2.70 -18.95
N LYS A 46 1.31 -3.71 -18.31
CA LYS A 46 0.62 -4.92 -17.80
C LYS A 46 -0.62 -4.58 -16.98
N MET A 47 -0.64 -3.44 -16.32
CA MET A 47 -1.76 -2.94 -15.53
C MET A 47 -2.97 -2.58 -16.40
N VAL A 48 -2.73 -2.00 -17.56
CA VAL A 48 -3.79 -1.71 -18.55
C VAL A 48 -4.30 -3.01 -19.18
N GLN A 49 -3.45 -4.01 -19.36
CA GLN A 49 -3.87 -5.32 -19.87
C GLN A 49 -4.77 -6.07 -18.87
N ILE A 50 -4.51 -5.99 -17.56
CA ILE A 50 -5.34 -6.65 -16.55
C ILE A 50 -6.68 -5.92 -16.33
N LEU A 51 -6.69 -4.59 -16.45
CA LEU A 51 -7.92 -3.80 -16.44
C LEU A 51 -8.68 -3.86 -17.78
N ARG A 52 -8.01 -4.26 -18.84
CA ARG A 52 -8.54 -4.52 -20.17
C ARG A 52 -8.55 -6.02 -20.48
N ASP A 53 -9.38 -6.77 -19.81
CA ASP A 53 -9.95 -7.99 -20.41
C ASP A 53 -10.95 -7.62 -21.52
N VAL A 54 -10.83 -6.40 -22.06
CA VAL A 54 -11.63 -5.89 -23.16
C VAL A 54 -10.77 -6.00 -24.38
N ASP A 55 -11.02 -7.00 -25.16
CA ASP A 55 -10.54 -7.02 -26.53
C ASP A 55 -11.33 -5.98 -27.35
N VAL A 56 -10.87 -4.70 -27.22
CA VAL A 56 -11.48 -3.55 -27.93
C VAL A 56 -11.40 -3.75 -29.44
N GLU A 57 -10.48 -4.59 -29.92
CA GLU A 57 -10.29 -4.94 -31.34
C GLU A 57 -11.25 -6.06 -31.78
N SER A 58 -12.02 -6.66 -30.88
CA SER A 58 -12.98 -7.69 -31.28
C SER A 58 -14.08 -7.11 -32.17
N GLU A 59 -14.35 -7.78 -33.28
CA GLU A 59 -15.43 -7.39 -34.19
C GLU A 59 -16.79 -7.29 -33.48
N LEU A 60 -17.03 -8.13 -32.47
CA LEU A 60 -18.25 -8.10 -31.66
C LEU A 60 -18.36 -6.84 -30.81
N PHE A 61 -17.26 -6.39 -30.23
CA PHE A 61 -17.28 -5.19 -29.38
C PHE A 61 -17.61 -3.95 -30.24
N THR A 62 -16.98 -3.82 -31.40
CA THR A 62 -17.25 -2.70 -32.32
C THR A 62 -18.69 -2.75 -32.85
N GLN A 63 -19.22 -3.92 -33.23
CA GLN A 63 -20.60 -4.06 -33.66
C GLN A 63 -21.61 -3.68 -32.58
N LEU A 64 -21.41 -4.14 -31.36
CA LEU A 64 -22.31 -3.82 -30.22
C LEU A 64 -22.22 -2.35 -29.83
N THR A 65 -21.04 -1.76 -29.88
CA THR A 65 -20.84 -0.33 -29.66
C THR A 65 -21.55 0.53 -30.68
N ASP A 66 -21.42 0.20 -31.98
CA ASP A 66 -22.12 0.89 -33.06
C ASP A 66 -23.64 0.80 -32.94
N VAL A 67 -24.16 -0.36 -32.55
CA VAL A 67 -25.60 -0.55 -32.31
C VAL A 67 -26.05 0.24 -31.08
N SER A 68 -25.24 0.29 -30.01
CA SER A 68 -25.50 1.07 -28.81
C SER A 68 -25.60 2.57 -29.11
N VAL A 69 -24.69 3.08 -29.94
CA VAL A 69 -24.69 4.48 -30.39
C VAL A 69 -25.93 4.77 -31.25
N LYS A 70 -26.25 3.88 -32.20
CA LYS A 70 -27.44 4.02 -33.07
C LYS A 70 -28.76 4.01 -32.31
N LEU A 71 -28.84 3.27 -31.21
CA LEU A 71 -30.00 3.20 -30.31
C LEU A 71 -30.00 4.30 -29.24
N ASN A 72 -28.98 5.15 -29.21
CA ASN A 72 -28.78 6.20 -28.22
C ASN A 72 -28.92 5.66 -26.76
N THR A 73 -28.31 4.50 -26.50
CA THR A 73 -28.32 3.88 -25.20
C THR A 73 -27.22 4.48 -24.30
N GLN A 74 -27.47 4.59 -23.00
CA GLN A 74 -26.48 5.12 -22.03
C GLN A 74 -25.61 4.01 -21.42
N MET A 75 -25.25 3.01 -22.21
CA MET A 75 -24.44 1.88 -21.72
C MET A 75 -22.97 2.24 -21.65
N SER A 76 -22.33 1.91 -20.54
CA SER A 76 -20.88 2.10 -20.42
C SER A 76 -20.13 1.04 -21.25
N PRO A 77 -18.90 1.35 -21.72
CA PRO A 77 -18.06 0.38 -22.43
C PRO A 77 -17.83 -0.91 -21.66
N ARG A 78 -17.79 -0.83 -20.32
CA ARG A 78 -17.65 -2.00 -19.44
C ARG A 78 -18.83 -2.97 -19.59
N ILE A 79 -20.06 -2.47 -19.60
CA ILE A 79 -21.26 -3.30 -19.77
C ILE A 79 -21.25 -3.98 -21.13
N ILE A 80 -20.84 -3.26 -22.18
CA ILE A 80 -20.73 -3.82 -23.53
C ILE A 80 -19.69 -4.94 -23.55
N ASN A 81 -18.57 -4.76 -22.86
CA ASN A 81 -17.55 -5.80 -22.72
C ASN A 81 -18.05 -7.04 -21.98
N ASP A 82 -18.73 -6.86 -20.87
CA ASP A 82 -19.31 -7.98 -20.11
C ASP A 82 -20.32 -8.76 -20.97
N LEU A 83 -21.07 -8.06 -21.84
CA LEU A 83 -21.95 -8.70 -22.83
C LEU A 83 -21.16 -9.47 -23.89
N VAL A 84 -20.05 -8.93 -24.38
CA VAL A 84 -19.17 -9.63 -25.34
C VAL A 84 -18.61 -10.90 -24.72
N ASN A 85 -18.09 -10.81 -23.50
CA ASN A 85 -17.55 -11.97 -22.77
C ASN A 85 -18.62 -13.05 -22.55
N ALA A 86 -19.84 -12.65 -22.17
CA ALA A 86 -20.96 -13.56 -22.01
C ALA A 86 -21.40 -14.23 -23.33
N LEU A 87 -21.31 -13.54 -24.44
CA LEU A 87 -21.61 -14.09 -25.78
C LEU A 87 -20.52 -15.07 -26.25
N ILE A 88 -19.25 -14.73 -26.02
CA ILE A 88 -18.11 -15.60 -26.33
C ILE A 88 -18.19 -16.88 -25.48
N ALA A 89 -18.51 -16.78 -24.21
CA ALA A 89 -18.71 -17.95 -23.33
C ALA A 89 -19.85 -18.87 -23.78
N ARG A 90 -20.83 -18.34 -24.52
CA ARG A 90 -21.91 -19.12 -25.15
C ARG A 90 -21.56 -19.65 -26.54
N GLY A 91 -20.36 -19.37 -27.05
CA GLY A 91 -19.90 -19.79 -28.37
C GLY A 91 -20.43 -18.93 -29.55
N GLU A 92 -21.09 -17.80 -29.27
CA GLU A 92 -21.54 -16.87 -30.32
C GLU A 92 -20.43 -15.86 -30.63
N THR A 93 -19.64 -16.14 -31.66
CA THR A 93 -18.54 -15.25 -32.11
C THR A 93 -18.98 -14.23 -33.19
N LYS A 94 -20.12 -14.44 -33.86
CA LYS A 94 -20.66 -13.53 -34.86
C LYS A 94 -22.16 -13.32 -34.65
N LEU A 95 -22.60 -12.08 -34.59
CA LEU A 95 -24.00 -11.72 -34.42
C LEU A 95 -24.55 -11.11 -35.69
N THR A 96 -25.79 -11.48 -36.06
CA THR A 96 -26.54 -10.76 -37.09
C THR A 96 -26.97 -9.40 -36.52
N PRO A 97 -27.08 -8.35 -37.37
CA PRO A 97 -27.47 -7.00 -36.88
C PRO A 97 -28.81 -6.98 -36.11
N ALA A 98 -29.75 -7.85 -36.51
CA ALA A 98 -31.04 -7.99 -35.85
C ALA A 98 -30.90 -8.59 -34.42
N LYS A 99 -30.03 -9.61 -34.25
CA LYS A 99 -29.73 -10.18 -32.94
C LYS A 99 -28.97 -9.17 -32.04
N ALA A 100 -27.96 -8.49 -32.58
CA ALA A 100 -27.22 -7.45 -31.88
C ALA A 100 -28.15 -6.34 -31.34
N LYS A 101 -29.11 -5.89 -32.17
CA LYS A 101 -30.12 -4.91 -31.74
C LYS A 101 -30.98 -5.43 -30.60
N LYS A 102 -31.44 -6.69 -30.63
CA LYS A 102 -32.21 -7.30 -29.55
C LYS A 102 -31.42 -7.43 -28.26
N VAL A 103 -30.15 -7.84 -28.33
CA VAL A 103 -29.27 -7.98 -27.16
C VAL A 103 -29.06 -6.63 -26.49
N ILE A 104 -28.70 -5.59 -27.26
CA ILE A 104 -28.50 -4.23 -26.72
C ILE A 104 -29.79 -3.66 -26.15
N SER A 105 -30.93 -3.83 -26.86
CA SER A 105 -32.23 -3.36 -26.37
C SER A 105 -32.63 -4.05 -25.03
N SER A 106 -32.46 -5.36 -24.95
CA SER A 106 -32.74 -6.11 -23.72
C SER A 106 -31.82 -5.68 -22.58
N ALA A 107 -30.53 -5.56 -22.84
CA ALA A 107 -29.55 -5.12 -21.85
C ALA A 107 -29.84 -3.69 -21.35
N ASN A 108 -30.21 -2.79 -22.28
CA ASN A 108 -30.60 -1.42 -21.90
C ASN A 108 -31.86 -1.40 -21.04
N ASN A 109 -32.86 -2.22 -21.34
CA ASN A 109 -34.05 -2.32 -20.52
C ASN A 109 -33.73 -2.82 -19.11
N HIS A 110 -32.87 -3.84 -18.97
CA HIS A 110 -32.41 -4.31 -17.65
C HIS A 110 -31.63 -3.24 -16.91
N LEU A 111 -30.78 -2.48 -17.61
CA LEU A 111 -30.05 -1.36 -17.01
C LEU A 111 -30.99 -0.27 -16.49
N LEU A 112 -32.03 0.06 -17.26
CA LEU A 112 -33.02 1.06 -16.84
C LEU A 112 -33.82 0.59 -15.63
N LEU A 113 -34.21 -0.69 -15.60
CA LEU A 113 -34.92 -1.29 -14.46
C LEU A 113 -34.07 -1.39 -13.20
N SER A 114 -32.74 -1.45 -13.32
CA SER A 114 -31.81 -1.48 -12.20
C SER A 114 -31.44 -0.10 -11.64
N ARG A 115 -31.93 0.98 -12.27
CA ARG A 115 -31.73 2.34 -11.74
C ARG A 115 -32.61 2.59 -10.54
N VAL A 116 -32.05 3.31 -9.59
CA VAL A 116 -32.75 3.76 -8.39
C VAL A 116 -33.76 4.84 -8.77
N ASP A 117 -34.96 4.79 -8.20
CA ASP A 117 -35.98 5.80 -8.43
C ASP A 117 -35.57 7.18 -7.92
N PRO A 118 -35.99 8.26 -8.59
CA PRO A 118 -35.79 9.60 -8.08
C PRO A 118 -36.37 9.77 -6.67
N HIS A 119 -35.64 10.45 -5.80
CA HIS A 119 -36.01 10.70 -4.39
C HIS A 119 -36.03 9.49 -3.45
N GLU A 120 -35.47 8.35 -3.87
CA GLU A 120 -35.23 7.21 -3.00
C GLU A 120 -34.22 7.57 -1.88
N ALA A 121 -34.53 7.14 -0.66
CA ALA A 121 -33.63 7.34 0.48
C ALA A 121 -32.45 6.36 0.49
N VAL A 122 -31.59 6.44 -0.54
CA VAL A 122 -30.49 5.48 -0.79
C VAL A 122 -29.57 5.32 0.41
N GLY A 123 -29.27 6.42 1.10
CA GLY A 123 -28.39 6.38 2.27
C GLY A 123 -28.96 5.55 3.42
N ILE A 124 -30.27 5.66 3.69
CA ILE A 124 -30.94 4.89 4.74
C ILE A 124 -31.01 3.43 4.36
N THR A 125 -31.44 3.13 3.13
CA THR A 125 -31.52 1.76 2.62
C THR A 125 -30.16 1.06 2.65
N THR A 126 -29.10 1.75 2.25
CA THR A 126 -27.72 1.23 2.30
C THR A 126 -27.29 1.00 3.74
N ALA A 127 -27.52 1.94 4.65
CA ALA A 127 -27.14 1.81 6.05
C ALA A 127 -27.84 0.61 6.71
N GLN A 128 -29.14 0.41 6.44
CA GLN A 128 -29.88 -0.75 6.92
C GLN A 128 -29.35 -2.06 6.33
N SER A 129 -29.11 -2.11 5.04
CA SER A 129 -28.62 -3.32 4.34
C SER A 129 -27.22 -3.75 4.78
N ILE A 130 -26.35 -2.80 5.15
CA ILE A 130 -25.02 -3.07 5.70
C ILE A 130 -25.08 -3.35 7.20
N GLY A 131 -25.98 -2.68 7.93
CA GLY A 131 -26.11 -2.81 9.38
C GLY A 131 -26.76 -4.11 9.83
N GLU A 132 -27.73 -4.64 9.06
CA GLU A 132 -28.42 -5.90 9.37
C GLU A 132 -27.45 -7.07 9.54
N PRO A 133 -26.56 -7.40 8.58
CA PRO A 133 -25.56 -8.45 8.74
C PRO A 133 -24.59 -8.20 9.89
N GLY A 134 -24.30 -6.92 10.21
CA GLY A 134 -23.42 -6.54 11.31
C GLY A 134 -23.87 -7.08 12.67
N THR A 135 -25.17 -7.13 12.92
CA THR A 135 -25.72 -7.70 14.15
C THR A 135 -25.47 -9.20 14.26
N GLN A 136 -25.49 -9.92 13.15
CA GLN A 136 -25.19 -11.35 13.10
C GLN A 136 -23.70 -11.63 13.30
N MET A 137 -22.83 -10.73 12.86
CA MET A 137 -21.37 -10.86 13.03
C MET A 137 -20.94 -10.75 14.50
N THR A 138 -21.59 -9.90 15.30
CA THR A 138 -21.26 -9.75 16.73
C THR A 138 -21.50 -11.02 17.52
N MET A 139 -22.41 -11.89 17.07
CA MET A 139 -22.71 -13.18 17.70
C MET A 139 -21.74 -14.29 17.28
N ARG A 140 -20.99 -14.12 16.20
CA ARG A 140 -20.03 -15.09 15.69
C ARG A 140 -18.60 -14.55 15.79
N THR A 141 -18.02 -14.60 16.98
CA THR A 141 -16.56 -14.40 17.12
C THR A 141 -15.85 -15.63 16.58
N PHE A 142 -15.35 -15.56 15.37
CA PHE A 142 -14.52 -16.61 14.82
C PHE A 142 -13.13 -16.58 15.46
N HIS A 143 -12.91 -17.49 16.39
CA HIS A 143 -11.56 -17.84 16.81
C HIS A 143 -10.91 -18.68 15.71
N TYR A 144 -10.11 -18.08 14.87
CA TYR A 144 -9.20 -18.82 13.99
C TYR A 144 -8.11 -19.45 14.85
N ALA A 145 -8.42 -20.62 15.42
CA ALA A 145 -7.44 -21.44 16.13
C ALA A 145 -6.62 -22.21 15.10
N GLY A 146 -5.35 -21.92 14.99
CA GLY A 146 -4.40 -22.90 14.53
C GLY A 146 -3.62 -22.69 13.24
N VAL A 147 -3.78 -21.58 12.51
CA VAL A 147 -2.89 -21.29 11.39
C VAL A 147 -2.10 -20.03 11.70
N ALA A 148 -0.78 -20.08 11.55
CA ALA A 148 0.13 -18.93 11.69
C ALA A 148 -0.05 -17.90 10.55
N THR A 149 -1.30 -17.65 10.17
CA THR A 149 -1.68 -16.63 9.23
C THR A 149 -1.71 -15.28 9.95
N VAL A 150 -1.36 -14.26 9.24
CA VAL A 150 -1.43 -12.87 9.69
C VAL A 150 -2.81 -12.63 10.30
N ASN A 151 -2.86 -12.22 11.58
CA ASN A 151 -4.09 -11.78 12.22
C ASN A 151 -4.59 -10.52 11.51
N VAL A 152 -5.49 -10.69 10.55
CA VAL A 152 -6.15 -9.59 9.85
C VAL A 152 -7.44 -9.27 10.62
N THR A 153 -7.71 -7.99 10.84
CA THR A 153 -9.00 -7.57 11.38
C THR A 153 -10.11 -7.99 10.42
N GLN A 154 -10.99 -8.86 10.89
CA GLN A 154 -12.13 -9.40 10.14
C GLN A 154 -13.43 -9.14 10.88
N GLY A 155 -14.55 -9.28 10.18
CA GLY A 155 -15.87 -9.09 10.73
C GLY A 155 -16.22 -7.61 10.96
N LEU A 156 -17.06 -7.36 11.95
CA LEU A 156 -17.62 -6.03 12.25
C LEU A 156 -16.55 -4.93 12.43
N PRO A 157 -15.42 -5.14 13.14
CA PRO A 157 -14.39 -4.11 13.27
C PRO A 157 -13.84 -3.64 11.91
N ARG A 158 -13.72 -4.54 10.94
CA ARG A 158 -13.25 -4.19 9.59
C ARG A 158 -14.27 -3.37 8.81
N ILE A 159 -15.56 -3.69 8.94
CA ILE A 159 -16.62 -2.90 8.32
C ILE A 159 -16.63 -1.48 8.88
N ILE A 160 -16.49 -1.34 10.20
CA ILE A 160 -16.41 -0.02 10.85
C ILE A 160 -15.20 0.78 10.32
N GLU A 161 -14.03 0.16 10.18
CA GLU A 161 -12.84 0.82 9.61
C GLU A 161 -13.09 1.36 8.20
N ILE A 162 -13.79 0.59 7.36
CA ILE A 162 -14.10 0.96 5.97
C ILE A 162 -15.09 2.11 5.94
N VAL A 163 -16.19 2.01 6.69
CA VAL A 163 -17.25 3.03 6.74
C VAL A 163 -16.74 4.35 7.35
N ASP A 164 -15.92 4.27 8.40
CA ASP A 164 -15.27 5.44 9.02
C ASP A 164 -14.16 6.05 8.13
N ALA A 165 -13.87 5.47 6.98
CA ALA A 165 -12.82 5.89 6.06
C ALA A 165 -11.46 6.10 6.75
N ARG A 166 -11.06 5.16 7.61
CA ARG A 166 -9.77 5.24 8.30
C ARG A 166 -8.61 5.25 7.30
N LYS A 167 -7.68 6.17 7.49
CA LYS A 167 -6.53 6.34 6.60
C LYS A 167 -5.62 5.12 6.57
N VAL A 168 -5.41 4.49 7.72
CA VAL A 168 -4.59 3.28 7.86
C VAL A 168 -5.42 2.26 8.61
N PRO A 169 -5.62 1.05 8.08
CA PRO A 169 -6.29 -0.04 8.79
C PRO A 169 -5.44 -0.49 9.99
N ASN A 170 -6.06 -1.10 10.99
CA ASN A 170 -5.35 -1.59 12.18
C ASN A 170 -4.32 -2.67 11.82
N THR A 171 -4.64 -3.50 10.85
CA THR A 171 -3.74 -4.55 10.33
C THR A 171 -3.57 -4.38 8.82
N PRO A 172 -2.67 -3.47 8.38
CA PRO A 172 -2.37 -3.34 6.96
C PRO A 172 -1.70 -4.59 6.44
N THR A 173 -2.20 -5.13 5.34
CA THR A 173 -1.67 -6.34 4.68
C THR A 173 -1.64 -6.16 3.18
N MET A 174 -0.70 -6.83 2.52
CA MET A 174 -0.63 -6.88 1.07
C MET A 174 -0.46 -8.31 0.59
N ARG A 175 -1.00 -8.59 -0.58
CA ARG A 175 -0.70 -9.79 -1.37
C ARG A 175 0.09 -9.35 -2.59
N ILE A 176 1.35 -9.74 -2.63
CA ILE A 176 2.28 -9.37 -3.69
C ILE A 176 2.44 -10.55 -4.62
N TYR A 177 2.06 -10.36 -5.86
CA TYR A 177 2.26 -11.32 -6.94
C TYR A 177 3.51 -10.97 -7.72
N LEU A 178 4.15 -11.99 -8.28
CA LEU A 178 5.42 -11.83 -8.99
C LEU A 178 5.22 -11.95 -10.50
N ASP A 179 6.11 -11.35 -11.24
CA ASP A 179 6.19 -11.49 -12.69
C ASP A 179 6.49 -12.94 -13.08
N GLU A 180 6.13 -13.34 -14.30
CA GLU A 180 6.38 -14.70 -14.79
C GLU A 180 7.86 -15.03 -14.79
N ASN A 181 8.66 -14.13 -15.36
CA ASN A 181 10.08 -14.32 -15.53
C ASN A 181 10.87 -13.16 -14.91
N ASN A 182 12.03 -13.47 -14.37
CA ASN A 182 12.99 -12.44 -13.95
C ASN A 182 13.63 -11.80 -15.21
N ALA A 183 14.28 -10.64 -15.04
CA ALA A 183 15.10 -9.99 -16.07
C ALA A 183 16.16 -10.92 -16.72
N LYS A 184 16.51 -12.04 -16.05
CA LYS A 184 17.40 -13.09 -16.53
C LYS A 184 16.68 -14.28 -17.17
N GLY A 185 15.39 -14.20 -17.45
CA GLY A 185 14.59 -15.27 -18.07
C GLY A 185 14.30 -16.49 -17.18
N LYS A 186 14.56 -16.42 -15.87
CA LYS A 186 14.23 -17.51 -14.93
C LYS A 186 12.79 -17.35 -14.43
N PRO A 187 12.01 -18.43 -14.32
CA PRO A 187 10.64 -18.36 -13.79
C PRO A 187 10.68 -17.92 -12.33
N LEU A 188 9.98 -16.83 -12.03
CA LEU A 188 9.88 -16.28 -10.67
C LEU A 188 8.74 -16.92 -9.88
N ARG A 189 7.56 -17.06 -10.51
CA ARG A 189 6.33 -17.50 -9.82
C ARG A 189 6.42 -18.89 -9.22
N THR A 190 7.20 -19.77 -9.83
CA THR A 190 7.32 -21.20 -9.44
C THR A 190 8.56 -21.53 -8.63
N ASN A 191 9.51 -20.59 -8.50
CA ASN A 191 10.77 -20.83 -7.82
C ASN A 191 10.78 -20.24 -6.40
N GLU A 192 10.53 -21.09 -5.40
CA GLU A 192 10.47 -20.70 -3.99
C GLU A 192 11.71 -19.91 -3.52
N LYS A 193 12.92 -20.32 -3.91
CA LYS A 193 14.16 -19.67 -3.49
C LYS A 193 14.25 -18.22 -3.96
N LEU A 194 13.84 -17.94 -5.21
CA LEU A 194 13.83 -16.58 -5.76
C LEU A 194 12.74 -15.73 -5.09
N VAL A 195 11.58 -16.35 -4.81
CA VAL A 195 10.50 -15.67 -4.08
C VAL A 195 10.93 -15.29 -2.66
N GLN A 196 11.62 -16.20 -1.97
CA GLN A 196 12.20 -15.92 -0.64
C GLN A 196 13.26 -14.81 -0.68
N GLU A 197 14.07 -14.72 -1.75
CA GLU A 197 15.01 -13.62 -1.93
C GLU A 197 14.32 -12.27 -2.07
N ILE A 198 13.25 -12.23 -2.85
CA ILE A 198 12.45 -11.00 -3.03
C ILE A 198 11.76 -10.66 -1.70
N ALA A 199 11.15 -11.63 -1.01
CA ALA A 199 10.53 -11.39 0.29
C ALA A 199 11.51 -10.82 1.32
N ALA A 200 12.71 -11.38 1.41
CA ALA A 200 13.78 -10.86 2.27
C ALA A 200 14.30 -9.47 1.84
N GLY A 201 14.12 -9.12 0.55
CA GLY A 201 14.43 -7.78 0.05
C GLY A 201 13.36 -6.73 0.40
N LEU A 202 12.10 -7.15 0.46
CA LEU A 202 10.95 -6.29 0.79
C LEU A 202 10.83 -6.03 2.29
N GLU A 203 11.14 -7.03 3.12
CA GLU A 203 10.98 -6.97 4.57
C GLU A 203 11.90 -5.91 5.21
N THR A 204 11.32 -5.05 6.02
CA THR A 204 12.08 -4.07 6.80
C THR A 204 12.96 -4.78 7.82
N THR A 205 14.24 -4.52 7.76
CA THR A 205 15.22 -5.02 8.73
C THR A 205 15.77 -3.84 9.51
N THR A 206 15.56 -3.84 10.82
CA THR A 206 16.10 -2.85 11.75
C THR A 206 17.41 -3.35 12.38
N THR A 207 18.14 -2.46 13.01
CA THR A 207 19.37 -2.84 13.71
C THR A 207 19.09 -3.85 14.83
N ARG A 208 17.93 -3.74 15.47
CA ARG A 208 17.50 -4.65 16.54
C ARG A 208 17.30 -6.10 16.06
N ASP A 209 16.96 -6.30 14.79
CA ASP A 209 16.73 -7.65 14.25
C ASP A 209 18.05 -8.39 13.97
N ILE A 210 19.14 -7.64 13.82
CA ILE A 210 20.44 -8.18 13.40
C ILE A 210 21.46 -8.16 14.55
N ALA A 211 21.35 -7.22 15.47
CA ALA A 211 22.34 -7.00 16.52
C ALA A 211 21.71 -6.88 17.91
N ASN A 212 22.42 -7.40 18.90
CA ASN A 212 22.16 -7.05 20.30
C ASN A 212 22.84 -5.73 20.60
N ILE A 213 22.14 -4.86 21.29
CA ILE A 213 22.59 -3.49 21.59
C ILE A 213 22.85 -3.41 23.08
N ASP A 214 24.11 -3.27 23.44
CA ASP A 214 24.56 -3.13 24.82
C ASP A 214 25.15 -1.74 25.02
N VAL A 215 24.73 -1.04 26.08
CA VAL A 215 25.20 0.29 26.42
C VAL A 215 26.15 0.20 27.60
N ASP A 216 27.41 0.49 27.39
CA ASP A 216 28.38 0.60 28.46
C ASP A 216 28.39 2.03 29.01
N ILE A 217 27.84 2.19 30.22
CA ILE A 217 27.75 3.47 30.90
C ILE A 217 29.11 3.92 31.41
N THR A 218 29.98 2.98 31.75
CA THR A 218 31.30 3.26 32.34
C THR A 218 32.25 3.82 31.27
N GLN A 219 32.29 3.17 30.12
CA GLN A 219 33.12 3.58 29.00
C GLN A 219 32.40 4.53 28.04
N ARG A 220 31.13 4.83 28.29
CA ARG A 220 30.28 5.74 27.50
C ARG A 220 30.26 5.44 26.00
N HIS A 221 30.19 4.17 25.65
CA HIS A 221 30.03 3.71 24.27
C HIS A 221 28.87 2.72 24.14
N ILE A 222 28.41 2.55 22.92
CA ILE A 222 27.38 1.58 22.57
C ILE A 222 28.04 0.46 21.78
N SER A 223 27.95 -0.76 22.29
CA SER A 223 28.45 -1.96 21.61
C SER A 223 27.30 -2.69 20.92
N LEU A 224 27.49 -3.04 19.66
CA LEU A 224 26.54 -3.79 18.83
C LEU A 224 27.15 -5.15 18.53
N SER A 225 26.62 -6.19 19.14
CA SER A 225 27.03 -7.58 18.84
C SER A 225 26.20 -8.11 17.69
N LEU A 226 26.80 -8.28 16.50
CA LEU A 226 26.12 -8.74 15.30
C LEU A 226 25.84 -10.25 15.36
N ASN A 227 24.56 -10.63 15.18
CA ASN A 227 24.16 -12.02 15.07
C ASN A 227 24.42 -12.55 13.65
N THR A 228 25.43 -13.38 13.50
CA THR A 228 25.82 -13.94 12.19
C THR A 228 24.76 -14.82 11.54
N ALA A 229 23.90 -15.48 12.33
CA ALA A 229 22.79 -16.27 11.82
C ALA A 229 21.73 -15.36 11.16
N ASN A 230 21.35 -14.29 11.86
CA ASN A 230 20.38 -13.34 11.35
C ASN A 230 20.90 -12.58 10.11
N LEU A 231 22.20 -12.22 10.10
CA LEU A 231 22.84 -11.60 8.94
C LEU A 231 22.75 -12.50 7.70
N ARG A 232 22.98 -13.82 7.86
CA ARG A 232 22.84 -14.78 6.75
C ARG A 232 21.40 -14.88 6.25
N VAL A 233 20.42 -14.97 7.14
CA VAL A 233 19.00 -15.05 6.79
C VAL A 233 18.58 -13.79 6.02
N LYS A 234 19.00 -12.62 6.47
CA LYS A 234 18.69 -11.34 5.82
C LYS A 234 19.61 -10.99 4.65
N LYS A 235 20.56 -11.85 4.32
CA LYS A 235 21.54 -11.65 3.24
C LYS A 235 22.21 -10.28 3.31
N MET A 236 22.80 -9.97 4.46
CA MET A 236 23.54 -8.75 4.72
C MET A 236 24.94 -9.06 5.24
N ASN A 237 25.92 -8.24 4.86
CA ASN A 237 27.28 -8.31 5.38
C ASN A 237 27.47 -7.34 6.55
N GLY A 238 28.29 -7.72 7.53
CA GLY A 238 28.60 -6.86 8.67
C GLY A 238 29.24 -5.51 8.27
N ALA A 239 30.06 -5.49 7.21
CA ALA A 239 30.63 -4.28 6.65
C ALA A 239 29.53 -3.33 6.10
N GLU A 240 28.52 -3.85 5.40
CA GLU A 240 27.38 -3.05 4.93
C GLU A 240 26.59 -2.44 6.09
N VAL A 241 26.45 -3.17 7.19
CA VAL A 241 25.77 -2.67 8.41
C VAL A 241 26.57 -1.52 9.00
N ARG A 242 27.91 -1.66 9.14
CA ARG A 242 28.81 -0.59 9.60
C ARG A 242 28.64 0.67 8.76
N ASP A 243 28.75 0.53 7.42
CA ASP A 243 28.69 1.67 6.51
C ASP A 243 27.33 2.37 6.53
N LYS A 244 26.23 1.61 6.64
CA LYS A 244 24.89 2.19 6.77
C LYS A 244 24.70 2.90 8.11
N LEU A 245 25.19 2.33 9.20
CA LEU A 245 25.16 2.97 10.52
C LEU A 245 25.97 4.26 10.53
N SER A 246 27.19 4.24 10.02
CA SER A 246 28.05 5.42 9.92
C SER A 246 27.40 6.55 9.12
N ARG A 247 26.84 6.23 7.94
CA ARG A 247 26.15 7.23 7.07
C ARG A 247 24.88 7.79 7.72
N ALA A 248 24.09 6.94 8.36
CA ALA A 248 22.80 7.36 8.91
C ALA A 248 22.96 8.17 10.21
N LEU A 249 23.87 7.77 11.07
CA LEU A 249 24.14 8.45 12.32
C LEU A 249 25.09 9.63 12.17
N ARG A 250 25.90 9.65 11.10
CA ARG A 250 27.04 10.57 10.91
C ARG A 250 28.04 10.49 12.06
N LEU A 251 28.24 9.29 12.57
CA LEU A 251 29.16 8.98 13.65
C LEU A 251 30.20 7.97 13.16
N PHE A 252 31.36 8.01 13.77
CA PHE A 252 32.38 7.00 13.55
C PHE A 252 31.98 5.69 14.21
N VAL A 253 32.05 4.59 13.46
CA VAL A 253 31.73 3.24 13.91
C VAL A 253 33.00 2.40 13.86
N GLN A 254 33.55 2.12 15.00
CA GLN A 254 34.72 1.25 15.13
C GLN A 254 34.29 -0.21 14.98
N ALA A 255 34.94 -0.95 14.11
CA ALA A 255 34.71 -2.38 13.90
C ALA A 255 35.88 -3.19 14.46
N ASP A 256 35.58 -4.39 14.96
CA ASP A 256 36.58 -5.36 15.41
C ASP A 256 37.40 -5.89 14.20
N ASN A 257 36.71 -6.16 13.07
CA ASN A 257 37.33 -6.56 11.80
C ASN A 257 36.67 -5.81 10.65
N ASP A 258 37.46 -5.35 9.66
CA ASP A 258 36.92 -4.57 8.55
C ASP A 258 36.08 -5.40 7.58
N ASP A 259 36.47 -6.65 7.28
CA ASP A 259 35.77 -7.50 6.32
C ASP A 259 34.51 -8.19 6.90
N LYS A 260 34.62 -8.69 8.15
CA LYS A 260 33.54 -9.44 8.82
C LYS A 260 33.41 -9.03 10.28
N PRO A 261 32.96 -7.82 10.55
CA PRO A 261 32.80 -7.34 11.91
C PRO A 261 31.77 -8.18 12.66
N LYS A 262 32.13 -8.57 13.90
CA LYS A 262 31.22 -9.21 14.85
C LYS A 262 30.73 -8.22 15.88
N VAL A 263 31.57 -7.28 16.28
CA VAL A 263 31.24 -6.24 17.26
C VAL A 263 31.53 -4.87 16.64
N LEU A 264 30.55 -4.00 16.72
CA LEU A 264 30.66 -2.60 16.31
C LEU A 264 30.54 -1.72 17.57
N LYS A 265 31.50 -0.80 17.75
CA LYS A 265 31.49 0.18 18.84
C LYS A 265 31.14 1.55 18.28
N ILE A 266 30.18 2.22 18.89
CA ILE A 266 29.71 3.56 18.50
C ILE A 266 29.85 4.48 19.72
N ILE A 267 30.55 5.59 19.50
CA ILE A 267 30.75 6.61 20.54
C ILE A 267 30.01 7.86 20.11
N PRO A 268 29.03 8.34 20.89
CA PRO A 268 28.31 9.57 20.59
C PRO A 268 29.24 10.79 20.54
N GLY A 269 29.05 11.66 19.55
CA GLY A 269 29.82 12.89 19.43
C GLY A 269 31.09 12.80 18.58
N ILE A 270 31.51 11.60 18.18
CA ILE A 270 32.69 11.40 17.34
C ILE A 270 32.26 11.13 15.91
N ALA A 271 32.66 12.00 15.00
CA ALA A 271 32.36 11.86 13.57
C ALA A 271 33.54 11.24 12.79
N LYS A 272 34.77 11.40 13.27
CA LYS A 272 35.98 10.92 12.63
C LYS A 272 36.89 10.19 13.63
N GLU A 273 37.72 9.29 13.13
CA GLU A 273 38.68 8.52 13.91
C GLU A 273 39.70 9.42 14.66
N GLU A 274 40.08 10.53 14.05
CA GLU A 274 41.03 11.51 14.62
C GLU A 274 40.50 12.16 15.91
N GLU A 275 39.16 12.21 16.09
CA GLU A 275 38.50 12.80 17.24
C GLU A 275 38.46 11.86 18.47
N LEU A 276 38.86 10.59 18.30
CA LEU A 276 38.95 9.61 19.40
C LEU A 276 39.90 10.08 20.52
N ALA A 277 40.94 10.82 20.19
CA ALA A 277 41.89 11.35 21.14
C ALA A 277 41.27 12.43 22.08
N THR A 278 40.23 13.10 21.63
CA THR A 278 39.53 14.15 22.41
C THR A 278 38.52 13.60 23.42
N LEU A 279 38.25 12.29 23.39
CA LEU A 279 37.27 11.62 24.23
C LEU A 279 37.61 11.73 25.72
N ALA A 280 38.90 11.77 26.07
CA ALA A 280 39.37 11.89 27.43
C ALA A 280 39.09 13.25 28.04
N SER A 281 38.98 14.30 27.22
CA SER A 281 38.75 15.68 27.67
C SER A 281 37.26 16.06 27.70
N ASP A 282 36.44 15.50 26.82
CA ASP A 282 34.99 15.80 26.77
C ASP A 282 34.16 14.53 26.53
N PRO A 283 33.88 13.74 27.56
CA PRO A 283 33.13 12.50 27.43
C PRO A 283 31.63 12.76 27.12
N PRO A 284 30.99 11.97 26.26
CA PRO A 284 29.58 12.16 25.90
C PRO A 284 28.67 12.08 27.13
N THR A 285 27.61 12.89 27.12
CA THR A 285 26.61 12.87 28.17
C THR A 285 25.74 11.61 28.11
N TYR A 286 25.22 11.16 29.26
CA TYR A 286 24.34 10.00 29.34
C TYR A 286 23.08 10.15 28.50
N THR A 287 22.52 11.36 28.44
CA THR A 287 21.38 11.68 27.59
C THR A 287 21.68 11.51 26.11
N ALA A 288 22.89 11.85 25.66
CA ALA A 288 23.32 11.65 24.29
C ALA A 288 23.44 10.16 23.94
N LEU A 289 23.95 9.33 24.87
CA LEU A 289 24.00 7.87 24.73
C LEU A 289 22.60 7.28 24.50
N LEU A 290 21.64 7.61 25.35
CA LEU A 290 20.27 7.11 25.23
C LEU A 290 19.60 7.56 23.92
N GLN A 291 19.81 8.81 23.49
CA GLN A 291 19.27 9.29 22.22
C GLN A 291 19.87 8.57 21.03
N VAL A 292 21.16 8.28 21.05
CA VAL A 292 21.83 7.54 19.98
C VAL A 292 21.38 6.08 19.98
N GLU A 293 21.25 5.46 21.16
CA GLU A 293 20.71 4.11 21.29
C GLU A 293 19.30 3.99 20.68
N GLU A 294 18.40 4.93 21.00
CA GLU A 294 17.05 4.94 20.45
C GLU A 294 17.04 5.13 18.92
N LYS A 295 17.91 6.00 18.41
CA LYS A 295 18.10 6.16 16.96
C LYS A 295 18.61 4.87 16.32
N ILE A 296 19.59 4.20 16.91
CA ILE A 296 20.14 2.93 16.43
C ILE A 296 19.04 1.86 16.39
N LYS A 297 18.25 1.71 17.46
CA LYS A 297 17.16 0.74 17.53
C LYS A 297 16.13 0.90 16.41
N LYS A 298 15.81 2.14 16.06
CA LYS A 298 14.83 2.49 15.02
C LYS A 298 15.41 2.57 13.60
N LEU A 299 16.72 2.47 13.46
CA LEU A 299 17.39 2.61 12.17
C LEU A 299 17.07 1.43 11.26
N ARG A 300 16.55 1.73 10.07
CA ARG A 300 16.31 0.75 9.03
C ARG A 300 17.58 0.51 8.22
N LEU A 301 18.01 -0.74 8.18
CA LEU A 301 19.20 -1.17 7.44
C LEU A 301 18.86 -1.67 6.04
N LYS A 302 17.72 -2.37 5.88
CA LYS A 302 17.29 -2.94 4.60
C LYS A 302 15.78 -2.96 4.51
N GLY A 303 15.24 -3.16 3.32
CA GLY A 303 13.82 -3.34 3.07
C GLY A 303 13.06 -2.04 2.81
N LEU A 304 11.78 -2.19 2.55
CA LEU A 304 10.86 -1.08 2.31
C LEU A 304 10.25 -0.58 3.63
N PRO A 305 10.01 0.73 3.77
CA PRO A 305 9.32 1.25 4.95
C PRO A 305 7.91 0.65 5.02
N ASP A 306 7.42 0.53 6.24
CA ASP A 306 6.05 0.09 6.56
C ASP A 306 5.76 -1.40 6.29
N ILE A 307 6.70 -2.19 5.76
CA ILE A 307 6.59 -3.64 5.61
C ILE A 307 7.37 -4.33 6.73
N MET A 308 6.65 -4.81 7.75
CA MET A 308 7.28 -5.42 8.93
C MET A 308 7.73 -6.86 8.66
N ARG A 309 6.90 -7.63 7.97
CA ARG A 309 7.17 -9.03 7.62
C ARG A 309 6.69 -9.35 6.22
N ALA A 310 7.38 -10.25 5.56
CA ALA A 310 7.04 -10.75 4.24
C ALA A 310 7.12 -12.28 4.24
N ASN A 311 5.96 -12.94 4.28
CA ASN A 311 5.85 -14.39 4.33
C ASN A 311 5.53 -14.93 2.94
N VAL A 312 6.30 -15.91 2.47
CA VAL A 312 6.01 -16.61 1.23
C VAL A 312 4.87 -17.60 1.47
N GLN A 313 3.86 -17.56 0.63
CA GLN A 313 2.70 -18.42 0.64
C GLN A 313 2.62 -19.21 -0.67
N GLY A 314 2.15 -20.44 -0.61
CA GLY A 314 1.96 -21.28 -1.79
C GLY A 314 2.74 -22.59 -1.71
N PRO A 315 2.77 -23.38 -2.80
CA PRO A 315 2.16 -23.07 -4.10
C PRO A 315 0.63 -23.12 -4.07
N ASN A 316 -0.03 -22.23 -4.82
CA ASN A 316 -1.47 -22.28 -5.00
C ASN A 316 -1.84 -23.62 -5.73
N ALA A 317 -2.85 -24.34 -5.23
CA ALA A 317 -3.24 -25.64 -5.78
C ALA A 317 -3.66 -25.60 -7.26
N GLU A 318 -4.19 -24.47 -7.73
CA GLU A 318 -4.69 -24.31 -9.10
C GLU A 318 -3.61 -23.83 -10.06
N THR A 319 -2.80 -22.85 -9.66
CA THR A 319 -1.83 -22.19 -10.56
C THR A 319 -0.38 -22.63 -10.33
N GLY A 320 -0.09 -23.29 -9.21
CA GLY A 320 1.27 -23.63 -8.80
C GLY A 320 2.17 -22.45 -8.47
N GLU A 321 1.60 -21.25 -8.37
CA GLU A 321 2.32 -20.00 -8.15
C GLU A 321 2.51 -19.72 -6.66
N TYR A 322 3.66 -19.15 -6.31
CA TYR A 322 3.92 -18.57 -5.01
C TYR A 322 3.54 -17.08 -5.00
N TYR A 323 3.02 -16.61 -3.88
CA TYR A 323 2.81 -15.18 -3.63
C TYR A 323 3.36 -14.78 -2.25
N ILE A 324 3.61 -13.50 -2.06
CA ILE A 324 4.13 -12.97 -0.80
C ILE A 324 3.01 -12.26 -0.07
N SER A 325 2.71 -12.72 1.15
CA SER A 325 1.80 -12.02 2.07
C SER A 325 2.60 -11.19 3.04
N THR A 326 2.30 -9.89 3.14
CA THR A 326 3.03 -8.98 4.03
C THR A 326 2.19 -8.50 5.19
N ILE A 327 2.86 -8.23 6.31
CA ILE A 327 2.32 -7.43 7.42
C ILE A 327 2.88 -6.02 7.23
N GLY A 328 1.99 -5.08 7.05
CA GLY A 328 2.33 -3.74 6.62
C GLY A 328 2.03 -3.53 5.13
N SER A 329 1.90 -2.28 4.73
CA SER A 329 1.47 -1.91 3.38
C SER A 329 2.25 -0.69 2.89
N ASN A 330 2.76 -0.77 1.65
CA ASN A 330 3.33 0.35 0.91
C ASN A 330 3.27 0.05 -0.59
N LEU A 331 2.08 0.19 -1.16
CA LEU A 331 1.80 -0.19 -2.55
C LEU A 331 2.72 0.53 -3.55
N SER A 332 2.96 1.82 -3.33
CA SER A 332 3.78 2.64 -4.23
C SER A 332 5.20 2.09 -4.39
N LYS A 333 5.88 1.79 -3.27
CA LYS A 333 7.27 1.32 -3.32
C LYS A 333 7.40 -0.14 -3.71
N VAL A 334 6.40 -0.95 -3.35
CA VAL A 334 6.37 -2.36 -3.75
C VAL A 334 6.19 -2.48 -5.26
N SER A 335 5.34 -1.65 -5.87
CA SER A 335 5.13 -1.67 -7.31
C SER A 335 6.34 -1.19 -8.12
N GLU A 336 7.27 -0.44 -7.52
CA GLU A 336 8.56 -0.07 -8.13
C GLU A 336 9.61 -1.18 -8.03
N TYR A 337 9.38 -2.19 -7.19
CA TYR A 337 10.34 -3.25 -6.96
C TYR A 337 10.41 -4.21 -8.17
N ALA A 338 11.63 -4.54 -8.58
CA ALA A 338 11.86 -5.40 -9.74
C ALA A 338 11.31 -6.82 -9.52
N GLY A 339 10.55 -7.34 -10.46
CA GLY A 339 9.97 -8.68 -10.42
C GLY A 339 8.60 -8.76 -9.72
N VAL A 340 8.02 -7.62 -9.35
CA VAL A 340 6.66 -7.56 -8.79
C VAL A 340 5.65 -7.24 -9.90
N ASP A 341 4.62 -8.06 -9.98
CA ASP A 341 3.48 -7.84 -10.86
C ASP A 341 2.55 -6.76 -10.28
N ARG A 342 2.64 -5.57 -10.86
CA ARG A 342 1.90 -4.39 -10.40
C ARG A 342 0.40 -4.54 -10.55
N GLY A 343 -0.06 -5.26 -11.55
CA GLY A 343 -1.47 -5.40 -11.86
C GLY A 343 -2.20 -6.37 -10.95
N ARG A 344 -1.51 -7.38 -10.42
CA ARG A 344 -2.09 -8.40 -9.55
C ARG A 344 -1.86 -8.12 -8.06
N THR A 345 -0.91 -7.23 -7.73
CA THR A 345 -0.61 -6.89 -6.34
C THR A 345 -1.73 -6.07 -5.72
N TYR A 346 -2.20 -6.50 -4.56
CA TYR A 346 -3.33 -5.91 -3.86
C TYR A 346 -3.00 -5.62 -2.40
N THR A 347 -3.54 -4.54 -1.87
CA THR A 347 -3.48 -4.16 -0.45
C THR A 347 -4.87 -3.95 0.13
N ASN A 348 -5.03 -4.23 1.42
CA ASN A 348 -6.26 -3.91 2.13
C ASN A 348 -6.36 -2.41 2.55
N ASN A 349 -5.32 -1.61 2.28
CA ASN A 349 -5.32 -0.18 2.58
C ASN A 349 -5.94 0.63 1.44
N ILE A 350 -7.23 0.96 1.58
CA ILE A 350 -8.02 1.68 0.58
C ILE A 350 -7.43 3.06 0.26
N THR A 351 -6.86 3.74 1.26
CA THR A 351 -6.25 5.06 1.07
C THR A 351 -5.03 5.01 0.16
N GLU A 352 -4.20 3.97 0.28
CA GLU A 352 -3.07 3.76 -0.63
C GLU A 352 -3.54 3.47 -2.06
N ILE A 353 -4.56 2.63 -2.22
CA ILE A 353 -5.17 2.34 -3.52
C ILE A 353 -5.70 3.63 -4.16
N HIS A 354 -6.44 4.45 -3.39
CA HIS A 354 -6.93 5.73 -3.87
C HIS A 354 -5.80 6.67 -4.32
N ASN A 355 -4.75 6.77 -3.53
CA ASN A 355 -3.64 7.68 -3.83
C ASN A 355 -2.79 7.22 -5.02
N TYR A 356 -2.68 5.92 -5.24
CA TYR A 356 -1.82 5.34 -6.26
C TYR A 356 -2.57 5.01 -7.56
N LEU A 357 -3.75 4.36 -7.46
CA LEU A 357 -4.52 3.88 -8.61
C LEU A 357 -5.73 4.76 -8.96
N GLY A 358 -6.16 5.61 -8.04
CA GLY A 358 -7.29 6.51 -8.25
C GLY A 358 -8.61 6.05 -7.64
N ILE A 359 -9.67 6.84 -7.89
CA ILE A 359 -10.96 6.70 -7.20
C ILE A 359 -11.73 5.43 -7.61
N GLU A 360 -11.66 5.02 -8.87
CA GLU A 360 -12.38 3.84 -9.36
C GLU A 360 -11.79 2.54 -8.77
N ALA A 361 -10.47 2.48 -8.65
CA ALA A 361 -9.81 1.36 -7.98
C ALA A 361 -10.17 1.31 -6.49
N ALA A 362 -10.21 2.47 -5.84
CA ALA A 362 -10.62 2.57 -4.43
C ALA A 362 -12.08 2.13 -4.23
N ARG A 363 -12.99 2.54 -5.12
CA ARG A 363 -14.39 2.08 -5.10
C ARG A 363 -14.48 0.56 -5.18
N GLN A 364 -13.75 -0.03 -6.13
CA GLN A 364 -13.74 -1.49 -6.27
C GLN A 364 -13.11 -2.18 -5.04
N ALA A 365 -12.07 -1.59 -4.47
CA ALA A 365 -11.44 -2.11 -3.25
C ALA A 365 -12.40 -2.09 -2.05
N ILE A 366 -13.18 -1.02 -1.88
CA ILE A 366 -14.23 -0.95 -0.84
C ILE A 366 -15.23 -2.08 -1.00
N ILE A 367 -15.73 -2.30 -2.22
CA ILE A 367 -16.69 -3.37 -2.50
C ILE A 367 -16.08 -4.74 -2.19
N ASN A 368 -14.86 -5.00 -2.67
CA ASN A 368 -14.18 -6.27 -2.46
C ASN A 368 -13.91 -6.55 -0.97
N GLU A 369 -13.44 -5.55 -0.22
CA GLU A 369 -13.17 -5.71 1.21
C GLU A 369 -14.46 -5.93 2.02
N MET A 370 -15.55 -5.25 1.67
CA MET A 370 -16.85 -5.47 2.29
C MET A 370 -17.37 -6.89 2.01
N LEU A 371 -17.34 -7.34 0.75
CA LEU A 371 -17.78 -8.69 0.38
C LEU A 371 -16.93 -9.75 1.07
N LEU A 372 -15.60 -9.63 1.05
CA LEU A 372 -14.71 -10.57 1.75
C LEU A 372 -14.99 -10.64 3.26
N THR A 373 -15.37 -9.51 3.85
CA THR A 373 -15.69 -9.47 5.29
C THR A 373 -17.02 -10.17 5.59
N LEU A 374 -18.04 -9.99 4.71
CA LEU A 374 -19.33 -10.65 4.82
C LEU A 374 -19.23 -12.16 4.56
N GLU A 375 -18.55 -12.56 3.47
CA GLU A 375 -18.30 -13.97 3.13
C GLU A 375 -17.51 -14.68 4.24
N GLY A 376 -16.49 -14.01 4.79
CA GLY A 376 -15.72 -14.52 5.93
C GLY A 376 -16.56 -14.74 7.19
N ALA A 377 -17.67 -14.01 7.35
CA ALA A 377 -18.66 -14.21 8.40
C ALA A 377 -19.73 -15.27 8.05
N GLY A 378 -19.70 -15.80 6.83
CA GLY A 378 -20.69 -16.77 6.34
C GLY A 378 -22.06 -16.14 6.01
N LEU A 379 -22.04 -14.89 5.60
CA LEU A 379 -23.22 -14.10 5.25
C LEU A 379 -23.26 -13.79 3.76
#